data_85dfd144b3d8c7be22ab369169decd80
#
_entry.id   85dfd144b3d8c7be22ab369169decd80
#
_cell.length_a   1.000
_cell.length_b   1.000
_cell.length_c   1.000
_cell.angle_alpha   90.00
_cell.angle_beta   90.00
_cell.angle_gamma   90.00
#
_symmetry.space_group_name_H-M   'P 1'
#
loop_
_entity.id
_entity.type
_entity.pdbx_description
1 polymer ?
#
loop_
_entity_poly.entity_id
_entity_poly.type
_entity_poly.pdbx_seq_one_letter_code
_entity_poly.pdbx_strand_id
1 'polypeptide(L)'
;MLSAVCRSKSSWAHGDYPELEIGKTYKISHIGVLRSSTKIMLQEFPLKEYISSCFDIFEHDILCEYTQDPRFLAPVLREEKRIRFSSKYQHLIEDIAIPAHLREIEREHNVTILLAFESGSRAWGFHSNDSDWDVRMIYVHKPEWYFRVKEQRDVIEYMYDDDVDLSGWELRKALGLLSKGNTTIFEWLHSPKIYYMDKEFASRISNIEADYFHPVKSMYHYNRIYNKHNERYLQQENFNVKRFLYYLRGVLACRWIEKNKSLPPVRFQELVDAMVPEKAIKDKIEEIIEMKKEGLEANMITIDSQLVDYVHKLAEYYNDKIGHYRPEQTTVSTDVLDSILFDMVKLHN
;
A
#
# COMPACT_ATOMS: atom_id res chain seq x y z
N MET A 1 -13.99 -12.77 16.72
CA MET A 1 -15.13 -13.12 15.82
C MET A 1 -16.10 -11.95 15.87
N LEU A 2 -16.51 -11.45 14.72
CA LEU A 2 -17.47 -10.34 14.64
C LEU A 2 -18.89 -10.86 14.79
N SER A 3 -19.66 -10.18 15.64
CA SER A 3 -21.08 -10.43 15.84
C SER A 3 -21.87 -9.12 15.80
N ALA A 4 -23.16 -9.23 15.51
CA ALA A 4 -24.07 -8.10 15.43
C ALA A 4 -25.34 -8.35 16.24
N VAL A 5 -25.69 -7.47 17.14
CA VAL A 5 -26.95 -7.49 17.85
C VAL A 5 -27.95 -6.58 17.16
N CYS A 6 -29.07 -7.12 16.70
CA CYS A 6 -30.09 -6.35 16.00
C CYS A 6 -30.73 -5.32 16.91
N ARG A 7 -30.68 -4.05 16.53
CA ARG A 7 -31.25 -2.89 17.23
C ARG A 7 -32.54 -2.40 16.59
N SER A 8 -32.62 -2.51 15.25
CA SER A 8 -33.75 -2.06 14.45
C SER A 8 -34.01 -3.02 13.31
N LYS A 9 -35.27 -3.23 12.96
CA LYS A 9 -35.69 -4.00 11.79
C LYS A 9 -35.92 -3.16 10.56
N SER A 10 -35.79 -1.84 10.67
CA SER A 10 -36.03 -0.92 9.56
C SER A 10 -34.90 0.08 9.46
N SER A 11 -34.61 0.47 8.20
CA SER A 11 -33.70 1.55 7.88
C SER A 11 -34.45 2.59 7.09
N TRP A 12 -34.34 3.85 7.49
CA TRP A 12 -34.97 4.99 6.84
C TRP A 12 -34.68 5.06 5.32
N ALA A 13 -33.52 4.61 4.91
CA ALA A 13 -33.07 4.69 3.52
C ALA A 13 -33.25 3.39 2.70
N HIS A 14 -33.43 2.23 3.36
CA HIS A 14 -33.31 0.92 2.71
C HIS A 14 -34.48 -0.06 3.01
N GLY A 15 -35.52 0.40 3.73
CA GLY A 15 -36.70 -0.40 4.01
C GLY A 15 -36.59 -1.33 5.22
N ASP A 16 -37.46 -2.34 5.27
CA ASP A 16 -37.64 -3.21 6.42
C ASP A 16 -36.96 -4.57 6.23
N TYR A 17 -36.49 -5.12 7.34
CA TYR A 17 -35.87 -6.44 7.45
C TYR A 17 -36.70 -7.35 8.39
N PRO A 18 -37.82 -7.91 7.89
CA PRO A 18 -38.75 -8.64 8.74
C PRO A 18 -38.20 -9.91 9.36
N GLU A 19 -37.16 -10.51 8.74
CA GLU A 19 -36.50 -11.72 9.21
C GLU A 19 -35.58 -11.50 10.42
N LEU A 20 -35.24 -10.25 10.76
CA LEU A 20 -34.42 -9.95 11.92
C LEU A 20 -35.26 -9.95 13.21
N GLU A 21 -34.64 -10.29 14.31
CA GLU A 21 -35.23 -10.24 15.66
C GLU A 21 -34.44 -9.22 16.51
N ILE A 22 -35.15 -8.19 17.02
CA ILE A 22 -34.53 -7.16 17.86
C ILE A 22 -33.94 -7.82 19.11
N GLY A 23 -32.69 -7.48 19.44
CA GLY A 23 -31.95 -8.03 20.57
C GLY A 23 -31.25 -9.36 20.29
N LYS A 24 -31.50 -9.98 19.14
CA LYS A 24 -30.83 -11.23 18.76
C LYS A 24 -29.43 -10.96 18.20
N THR A 25 -28.49 -11.82 18.56
CA THR A 25 -27.12 -11.79 18.08
C THR A 25 -26.99 -12.63 16.81
N TYR A 26 -26.37 -12.05 15.80
CA TYR A 26 -26.05 -12.68 14.51
C TYR A 26 -24.55 -12.70 14.29
N LYS A 27 -24.05 -13.68 13.55
CA LYS A 27 -22.63 -13.74 13.18
C LYS A 27 -22.39 -12.98 11.88
N ILE A 28 -21.44 -12.06 11.86
CA ILE A 28 -21.08 -11.33 10.65
C ILE A 28 -20.17 -12.22 9.77
N SER A 29 -20.55 -12.41 8.52
CA SER A 29 -19.77 -13.13 7.50
C SER A 29 -18.96 -12.18 6.62
N HIS A 30 -19.50 -10.98 6.39
CA HIS A 30 -18.89 -9.99 5.51
C HIS A 30 -19.31 -8.57 5.88
N ILE A 31 -18.44 -7.61 5.64
CA ILE A 31 -18.69 -6.17 5.79
C ILE A 31 -18.31 -5.49 4.48
N GLY A 32 -19.27 -4.81 3.87
CA GLY A 32 -19.07 -3.99 2.69
C GLY A 32 -19.26 -2.51 3.02
N VAL A 33 -18.26 -1.69 2.76
CA VAL A 33 -18.37 -0.23 2.91
C VAL A 33 -18.64 0.39 1.55
N LEU A 34 -19.78 1.05 1.39
CA LEU A 34 -20.20 1.73 0.17
C LEU A 34 -20.17 3.25 0.38
N ARG A 35 -20.20 4.02 -0.71
CA ARG A 35 -20.18 5.51 -0.66
C ARG A 35 -21.24 6.14 0.23
N SER A 36 -22.38 5.51 0.37
CA SER A 36 -23.53 6.06 1.12
C SER A 36 -23.93 5.24 2.34
N SER A 37 -23.34 4.09 2.57
CA SER A 37 -23.72 3.19 3.69
C SER A 37 -22.70 2.10 3.91
N THR A 38 -22.60 1.61 5.13
CA THR A 38 -21.91 0.35 5.43
C THR A 38 -22.93 -0.77 5.49
N LYS A 39 -22.68 -1.85 4.79
CA LYS A 39 -23.50 -3.05 4.75
C LYS A 39 -22.79 -4.21 5.43
N ILE A 40 -23.56 -5.07 6.06
CA ILE A 40 -23.08 -6.31 6.66
C ILE A 40 -23.85 -7.50 6.08
N MET A 41 -23.17 -8.63 5.91
CA MET A 41 -23.81 -9.91 5.64
C MET A 41 -23.74 -10.78 6.89
N LEU A 42 -24.83 -11.45 7.17
CA LEU A 42 -24.95 -12.34 8.34
C LEU A 42 -24.80 -13.80 7.88
N GLN A 43 -24.17 -14.64 8.70
CA GLN A 43 -24.01 -16.07 8.37
C GLN A 43 -25.35 -16.77 8.28
N GLU A 44 -26.32 -16.33 9.06
CA GLU A 44 -27.69 -16.87 9.09
C GLU A 44 -28.49 -16.51 7.83
N PHE A 45 -28.08 -15.45 7.11
CA PHE A 45 -28.72 -14.96 5.89
C PHE A 45 -27.67 -14.62 4.80
N PRO A 46 -26.98 -15.62 4.25
CA PRO A 46 -25.76 -15.43 3.46
C PRO A 46 -25.97 -14.76 2.08
N LEU A 47 -27.19 -14.59 1.63
CA LEU A 47 -27.53 -13.96 0.36
C LEU A 47 -28.13 -12.56 0.51
N LYS A 48 -28.12 -11.99 1.72
CA LYS A 48 -28.75 -10.72 2.01
C LYS A 48 -27.81 -9.76 2.73
N GLU A 49 -27.83 -8.51 2.26
CA GLU A 49 -27.08 -7.41 2.85
C GLU A 49 -27.97 -6.60 3.78
N TYR A 50 -27.43 -6.18 4.90
CA TYR A 50 -28.10 -5.37 5.93
C TYR A 50 -27.32 -4.09 6.18
N ILE A 51 -28.02 -2.99 6.49
CA ILE A 51 -27.38 -1.73 6.88
C ILE A 51 -26.85 -1.85 8.29
N SER A 52 -25.57 -1.53 8.47
CA SER A 52 -24.88 -1.65 9.77
C SER A 52 -25.54 -0.79 10.88
N SER A 53 -26.19 0.31 10.54
CA SER A 53 -26.92 1.16 11.51
C SER A 53 -28.09 0.46 12.20
N CYS A 54 -28.53 -0.69 11.71
CA CYS A 54 -29.55 -1.50 12.35
C CYS A 54 -28.99 -2.40 13.49
N PHE A 55 -27.70 -2.38 13.75
CA PHE A 55 -27.03 -3.30 14.65
C PHE A 55 -26.06 -2.59 15.59
N ASP A 56 -25.91 -3.15 16.79
CA ASP A 56 -24.72 -2.96 17.62
C ASP A 56 -23.74 -4.07 17.28
N ILE A 57 -22.51 -3.70 16.91
CA ILE A 57 -21.51 -4.64 16.40
C ILE A 57 -20.45 -4.88 17.46
N PHE A 58 -20.12 -6.15 17.68
CA PHE A 58 -19.17 -6.59 18.69
C PHE A 58 -18.02 -7.37 18.05
N GLU A 59 -16.84 -7.15 18.55
CA GLU A 59 -15.66 -7.96 18.29
C GLU A 59 -15.14 -8.55 19.60
N HIS A 60 -15.11 -9.88 19.70
CA HIS A 60 -14.72 -10.58 20.93
C HIS A 60 -15.48 -10.09 22.16
N ASP A 61 -16.81 -9.89 22.02
CA ASP A 61 -17.72 -9.38 23.08
C ASP A 61 -17.49 -7.92 23.51
N ILE A 62 -16.64 -7.18 22.79
CA ILE A 62 -16.45 -5.75 22.98
C ILE A 62 -17.29 -4.99 21.95
N LEU A 63 -18.15 -4.08 22.42
CA LEU A 63 -18.95 -3.21 21.55
C LEU A 63 -18.02 -2.34 20.69
N CYS A 64 -18.14 -2.49 19.39
CA CYS A 64 -17.49 -1.58 18.43
C CYS A 64 -18.31 -0.29 18.37
N GLU A 65 -17.73 0.82 18.79
CA GLU A 65 -18.32 2.14 18.53
C GLU A 65 -18.25 2.42 17.03
N TYR A 66 -19.15 1.82 16.26
CA TYR A 66 -19.13 1.81 14.80
C TYR A 66 -19.19 3.21 14.17
N THR A 67 -19.65 4.23 14.90
CA THR A 67 -19.55 5.63 14.48
C THR A 67 -18.12 6.15 14.41
N GLN A 68 -17.17 5.45 14.99
CA GLN A 68 -15.74 5.76 14.98
C GLN A 68 -14.91 4.66 14.31
N ASP A 69 -15.52 3.50 14.01
CA ASP A 69 -14.86 2.40 13.35
C ASP A 69 -14.90 2.61 11.81
N PRO A 70 -13.75 2.70 11.15
CA PRO A 70 -13.65 2.94 9.70
C PRO A 70 -14.49 1.99 8.84
N ARG A 71 -14.68 0.75 9.29
CA ARG A 71 -15.45 -0.26 8.57
C ARG A 71 -16.95 0.05 8.50
N PHE A 72 -17.45 0.88 9.43
CA PHE A 72 -18.87 1.16 9.58
C PHE A 72 -19.23 2.63 9.36
N LEU A 73 -18.25 3.50 9.12
CA LEU A 73 -18.51 4.90 8.83
C LEU A 73 -19.18 5.04 7.47
N ALA A 74 -20.35 5.67 7.46
CA ALA A 74 -20.95 6.09 6.21
C ALA A 74 -20.01 7.08 5.51
N PRO A 75 -19.76 6.93 4.20
CA PRO A 75 -18.86 7.81 3.43
C PRO A 75 -19.19 9.30 3.54
N VAL A 76 -20.47 9.65 3.67
CA VAL A 76 -20.93 11.03 3.89
C VAL A 76 -20.28 11.69 5.12
N LEU A 77 -20.01 10.92 6.18
CA LEU A 77 -19.31 11.43 7.36
C LEU A 77 -17.81 11.63 7.11
N ARG A 78 -17.26 10.97 6.09
CA ARG A 78 -15.85 11.14 5.68
C ARG A 78 -15.63 12.44 4.91
N GLU A 79 -16.63 12.90 4.11
CA GLU A 79 -16.54 14.14 3.35
C GLU A 79 -16.72 15.39 4.23
N GLU A 80 -17.63 15.34 5.21
CA GLU A 80 -17.92 16.50 6.09
C GLU A 80 -16.91 16.68 7.22
N LYS A 81 -16.33 15.58 7.70
CA LYS A 81 -15.22 15.61 8.66
C LYS A 81 -14.26 14.53 8.19
N ARG A 82 -13.10 14.88 7.69
CA ARG A 82 -11.95 13.96 7.69
C ARG A 82 -11.78 13.49 9.13
N ILE A 83 -12.51 12.44 9.49
CA ILE A 83 -12.40 11.83 10.79
C ILE A 83 -11.02 11.22 10.78
N ARG A 84 -10.09 11.89 11.46
CA ARG A 84 -8.76 11.37 11.73
C ARG A 84 -8.97 10.09 12.52
N PHE A 85 -8.87 8.95 11.84
CA PHE A 85 -8.93 7.67 12.51
C PHE A 85 -7.83 7.68 13.56
N SER A 86 -8.22 7.59 14.81
CA SER A 86 -7.23 7.48 15.87
C SER A 86 -6.46 6.19 15.65
N SER A 87 -5.17 6.15 16.01
CA SER A 87 -4.31 4.96 15.97
C SER A 87 -4.98 3.71 16.57
N LYS A 88 -5.97 3.92 17.46
CA LYS A 88 -6.82 2.91 18.09
C LYS A 88 -7.55 2.00 17.09
N TYR A 89 -7.87 2.48 15.86
CA TYR A 89 -8.64 1.71 14.86
C TYR A 89 -7.81 1.25 13.66
N GLN A 90 -6.54 1.60 13.60
CA GLN A 90 -5.68 1.14 12.50
C GLN A 90 -5.60 -0.39 12.43
N HIS A 91 -5.53 -1.07 13.59
CA HIS A 91 -5.54 -2.52 13.66
C HIS A 91 -6.81 -3.15 13.03
N LEU A 92 -7.96 -2.45 13.06
CA LEU A 92 -9.20 -2.96 12.47
C LEU A 92 -9.13 -3.00 10.94
N ILE A 93 -8.51 -1.99 10.34
CA ILE A 93 -8.26 -2.01 8.90
C ILE A 93 -7.20 -3.07 8.55
N GLU A 94 -6.07 -3.06 9.23
CA GLU A 94 -4.93 -3.91 8.92
C GLU A 94 -5.21 -5.39 9.20
N ASP A 95 -5.85 -5.70 10.33
CA ASP A 95 -6.03 -7.09 10.79
C ASP A 95 -7.36 -7.72 10.32
N ILE A 96 -8.32 -6.91 9.90
CA ILE A 96 -9.65 -7.42 9.54
C ILE A 96 -10.08 -7.00 8.14
N ALA A 97 -10.12 -5.69 7.83
CA ALA A 97 -10.64 -5.22 6.55
C ALA A 97 -9.73 -5.62 5.38
N ILE A 98 -8.43 -5.37 5.45
CA ILE A 98 -7.49 -5.75 4.39
C ILE A 98 -7.49 -7.27 4.14
N PRO A 99 -7.37 -8.15 5.15
CA PRO A 99 -7.50 -9.58 4.91
C PRO A 99 -8.86 -10.02 4.34
N ALA A 100 -9.96 -9.31 4.65
CA ALA A 100 -11.25 -9.58 4.06
C ALA A 100 -11.29 -9.21 2.57
N HIS A 101 -10.78 -8.02 2.20
CA HIS A 101 -10.67 -7.59 0.81
C HIS A 101 -9.79 -8.53 -0.01
N LEU A 102 -8.66 -9.00 0.53
CA LEU A 102 -7.79 -9.96 -0.14
C LEU A 102 -8.52 -11.28 -0.45
N ARG A 103 -9.27 -11.83 0.52
CA ARG A 103 -10.08 -13.05 0.29
C ARG A 103 -11.22 -12.84 -0.72
N GLU A 104 -11.81 -11.64 -0.74
CA GLU A 104 -12.83 -11.29 -1.72
C GLU A 104 -12.26 -11.29 -3.14
N ILE A 105 -11.08 -10.70 -3.33
CA ILE A 105 -10.37 -10.68 -4.61
C ILE A 105 -10.02 -12.09 -5.07
N GLU A 106 -9.50 -12.95 -4.18
CA GLU A 106 -9.20 -14.34 -4.54
C GLU A 106 -10.44 -15.06 -5.08
N ARG A 107 -11.58 -14.88 -4.41
CA ARG A 107 -12.86 -15.51 -4.81
C ARG A 107 -13.41 -14.90 -6.11
N GLU A 108 -13.42 -13.58 -6.26
CA GLU A 108 -14.01 -12.87 -7.39
C GLU A 108 -13.23 -13.13 -8.68
N HIS A 109 -11.90 -13.09 -8.59
CA HIS A 109 -11.02 -13.26 -9.74
C HIS A 109 -10.54 -14.69 -9.94
N ASN A 110 -10.90 -15.62 -9.04
CA ASN A 110 -10.42 -17.00 -9.05
C ASN A 110 -8.89 -17.07 -9.13
N VAL A 111 -8.22 -16.36 -8.23
CA VAL A 111 -6.76 -16.28 -8.11
C VAL A 111 -6.31 -16.73 -6.72
N THR A 112 -5.03 -16.99 -6.56
CA THR A 112 -4.38 -17.18 -5.26
C THR A 112 -3.36 -16.08 -5.05
N ILE A 113 -3.44 -15.39 -3.93
CA ILE A 113 -2.48 -14.34 -3.55
C ILE A 113 -1.22 -15.00 -2.99
N LEU A 114 -0.05 -14.62 -3.49
CA LEU A 114 1.25 -15.11 -3.05
C LEU A 114 1.94 -14.14 -2.09
N LEU A 115 1.72 -12.85 -2.26
CA LEU A 115 2.25 -11.79 -1.41
C LEU A 115 1.27 -10.64 -1.36
N ALA A 116 0.96 -10.13 -0.17
CA ALA A 116 0.23 -8.89 0.04
C ALA A 116 0.91 -8.06 1.13
N PHE A 117 1.08 -6.78 0.89
CA PHE A 117 1.89 -5.89 1.74
C PHE A 117 1.46 -4.44 1.61
N GLU A 118 1.90 -3.63 2.57
CA GLU A 118 1.75 -2.18 2.55
C GLU A 118 2.80 -1.52 1.66
N SER A 119 2.40 -0.47 0.95
CA SER A 119 3.27 0.37 0.14
C SER A 119 3.13 1.85 0.55
N GLY A 120 3.66 2.77 -0.23
CA GLY A 120 3.47 4.21 -0.05
C GLY A 120 3.94 4.76 1.29
N SER A 121 3.26 5.79 1.78
CA SER A 121 3.67 6.55 2.97
C SER A 121 3.69 5.73 4.26
N ARG A 122 2.82 4.71 4.36
CA ARG A 122 2.76 3.79 5.51
C ARG A 122 3.96 2.87 5.56
N ALA A 123 4.35 2.30 4.43
CA ALA A 123 5.57 1.50 4.32
C ALA A 123 6.82 2.34 4.60
N TRP A 124 6.83 3.58 4.14
CA TRP A 124 7.98 4.47 4.36
C TRP A 124 8.08 5.04 5.77
N GLY A 125 6.99 4.98 6.58
CA GLY A 125 6.99 5.35 7.99
C GLY A 125 6.74 6.82 8.29
N PHE A 126 6.20 7.60 7.33
CA PHE A 126 5.79 8.99 7.54
C PHE A 126 4.33 9.27 7.17
N HIS A 127 3.47 8.27 7.30
CA HIS A 127 2.04 8.44 7.09
C HIS A 127 1.41 9.31 8.18
N SER A 128 0.37 10.04 7.80
CA SER A 128 -0.57 10.70 8.71
C SER A 128 -1.77 9.78 9.01
N ASN A 129 -2.55 10.14 10.01
CA ASN A 129 -3.74 9.34 10.39
C ASN A 129 -4.79 9.24 9.26
N ASP A 130 -4.79 10.18 8.34
CA ASP A 130 -5.68 10.25 7.17
C ASP A 130 -5.02 9.75 5.87
N SER A 131 -3.85 9.14 5.94
CA SER A 131 -3.21 8.50 4.79
C SER A 131 -3.92 7.22 4.41
N ASP A 132 -4.15 7.01 3.10
CA ASP A 132 -4.71 5.78 2.56
C ASP A 132 -3.82 4.56 2.90
N TRP A 133 -4.42 3.37 2.89
CA TRP A 133 -3.68 2.11 2.88
C TRP A 133 -3.37 1.73 1.44
N ASP A 134 -2.09 1.79 1.09
CA ASP A 134 -1.57 1.42 -0.24
C ASP A 134 -1.25 -0.07 -0.29
N VAL A 135 -2.28 -0.93 -0.32
CA VAL A 135 -2.09 -2.38 -0.34
C VAL A 135 -1.67 -2.83 -1.74
N ARG A 136 -0.58 -3.56 -1.81
CA ARG A 136 -0.10 -4.14 -3.07
C ARG A 136 -0.01 -5.65 -2.93
N MET A 137 -0.23 -6.39 -4.03
CA MET A 137 -0.19 -7.84 -4.03
C MET A 137 0.43 -8.43 -5.29
N ILE A 138 0.96 -9.66 -5.15
CA ILE A 138 1.33 -10.54 -6.26
C ILE A 138 0.41 -11.75 -6.18
N TYR A 139 -0.17 -12.15 -7.30
CA TYR A 139 -1.14 -13.24 -7.36
C TYR A 139 -0.89 -14.16 -8.56
N VAL A 140 -1.41 -15.35 -8.49
CA VAL A 140 -1.36 -16.38 -9.54
C VAL A 140 -2.76 -16.80 -9.95
N HIS A 141 -2.98 -16.96 -11.24
CA HIS A 141 -4.22 -17.51 -11.80
C HIS A 141 -4.21 -19.03 -11.87
N LYS A 142 -5.38 -19.62 -12.12
CA LYS A 142 -5.52 -21.03 -12.49
C LYS A 142 -4.86 -21.33 -13.84
N PRO A 143 -4.40 -22.57 -14.11
CA PRO A 143 -3.64 -22.92 -15.31
C PRO A 143 -4.32 -22.48 -16.61
N GLU A 144 -5.65 -22.60 -16.70
CA GLU A 144 -6.41 -22.28 -17.91
C GLU A 144 -6.26 -20.81 -18.33
N TRP A 145 -5.98 -19.93 -17.38
CA TRP A 145 -5.74 -18.50 -17.67
C TRP A 145 -4.50 -18.31 -18.55
N TYR A 146 -3.45 -19.09 -18.29
CA TYR A 146 -2.16 -18.99 -18.99
C TYR A 146 -2.19 -19.52 -20.42
N PHE A 147 -3.17 -20.37 -20.75
CA PHE A 147 -3.34 -20.98 -22.07
C PHE A 147 -4.36 -20.26 -22.96
N ARG A 148 -4.83 -19.08 -22.57
CA ARG A 148 -5.76 -18.31 -23.39
C ARG A 148 -5.06 -17.71 -24.61
N VAL A 149 -5.75 -17.71 -25.76
CA VAL A 149 -5.23 -17.16 -27.01
C VAL A 149 -5.06 -15.64 -26.95
N LYS A 150 -5.99 -14.96 -26.27
CA LYS A 150 -5.89 -13.52 -26.05
C LYS A 150 -5.16 -13.23 -24.75
N GLU A 151 -4.24 -12.27 -24.78
CA GLU A 151 -3.67 -11.70 -23.57
C GLU A 151 -4.79 -11.25 -22.63
N GLN A 152 -4.64 -11.60 -21.37
CA GLN A 152 -5.56 -11.22 -20.31
C GLN A 152 -4.97 -10.05 -19.54
N ARG A 153 -5.82 -9.29 -18.87
CA ARG A 153 -5.35 -8.23 -17.96
C ARG A 153 -4.55 -8.85 -16.82
N ASP A 154 -3.34 -8.35 -16.63
CA ASP A 154 -2.34 -8.83 -15.66
C ASP A 154 -2.26 -7.96 -14.38
N VAL A 155 -3.30 -7.14 -14.16
CA VAL A 155 -3.43 -6.24 -13.01
C VAL A 155 -4.85 -6.30 -12.47
N ILE A 156 -4.98 -6.40 -11.16
CA ILE A 156 -6.22 -6.23 -10.41
C ILE A 156 -6.11 -4.94 -9.61
N GLU A 157 -7.13 -4.08 -9.66
CA GLU A 157 -7.15 -2.78 -8.98
C GLU A 157 -8.51 -2.52 -8.38
N TYR A 158 -8.53 -2.15 -7.10
CA TYR A 158 -9.71 -1.73 -6.35
C TYR A 158 -9.38 -0.53 -5.49
N MET A 159 -10.34 0.39 -5.39
CA MET A 159 -10.35 1.44 -4.38
C MET A 159 -11.57 1.18 -3.51
N TYR A 160 -11.34 0.77 -2.28
CA TYR A 160 -12.40 0.54 -1.30
C TYR A 160 -12.76 1.82 -0.57
N ASP A 161 -14.00 1.89 -0.09
CA ASP A 161 -14.53 3.09 0.59
C ASP A 161 -13.92 3.31 2.00
N ASP A 162 -13.16 2.34 2.52
CA ASP A 162 -12.41 2.44 3.78
C ASP A 162 -10.97 2.97 3.59
N ASP A 163 -10.71 3.66 2.49
CA ASP A 163 -9.43 4.25 2.10
C ASP A 163 -8.32 3.21 1.84
N VAL A 164 -8.73 1.97 1.49
CA VAL A 164 -7.80 0.92 1.02
C VAL A 164 -7.70 0.98 -0.50
N ASP A 165 -6.56 1.47 -1.00
CA ASP A 165 -6.15 1.38 -2.40
C ASP A 165 -5.40 0.07 -2.62
N LEU A 166 -6.06 -0.90 -3.27
CA LEU A 166 -5.52 -2.22 -3.51
C LEU A 166 -5.19 -2.40 -4.99
N SER A 167 -3.93 -2.74 -5.27
CA SER A 167 -3.47 -3.04 -6.63
C SER A 167 -2.54 -4.24 -6.62
N GLY A 168 -2.72 -5.13 -7.58
CA GLY A 168 -1.93 -6.35 -7.68
C GLY A 168 -1.42 -6.63 -9.08
N TRP A 169 -0.28 -7.31 -9.13
CA TRP A 169 0.34 -7.82 -10.35
C TRP A 169 0.22 -9.33 -10.42
N GLU A 170 -0.16 -9.80 -11.61
CA GLU A 170 -0.08 -11.22 -11.93
C GLU A 170 1.39 -11.69 -11.90
N LEU A 171 1.63 -12.94 -11.46
CA LEU A 171 2.96 -13.47 -11.19
C LEU A 171 3.90 -13.37 -12.41
N ARG A 172 3.44 -13.71 -13.62
CA ARG A 172 4.26 -13.58 -14.85
C ARG A 172 4.72 -12.13 -15.07
N LYS A 173 3.83 -11.16 -14.81
CA LYS A 173 4.16 -9.74 -14.86
C LYS A 173 5.18 -9.37 -13.80
N ALA A 174 4.99 -9.81 -12.56
CA ALA A 174 5.91 -9.52 -11.45
C ALA A 174 7.31 -10.08 -11.73
N LEU A 175 7.41 -11.33 -12.18
CA LEU A 175 8.67 -11.97 -12.58
C LEU A 175 9.30 -11.29 -13.80
N GLY A 176 8.48 -10.87 -14.77
CA GLY A 176 8.95 -10.09 -15.93
C GLY A 176 9.49 -8.70 -15.56
N LEU A 177 8.95 -8.07 -14.51
CA LEU A 177 9.50 -6.82 -13.94
C LEU A 177 10.80 -7.08 -13.17
N LEU A 178 10.87 -8.18 -12.42
CA LEU A 178 12.08 -8.61 -11.72
C LEU A 178 13.23 -8.85 -12.73
N SER A 179 12.99 -9.60 -13.81
CA SER A 179 14.00 -9.88 -14.84
C SER A 179 14.56 -8.62 -15.51
N LYS A 180 13.76 -7.55 -15.58
CA LYS A 180 14.17 -6.26 -16.13
C LYS A 180 14.90 -5.38 -15.11
N GLY A 181 15.01 -5.80 -13.86
CA GLY A 181 15.57 -5.00 -12.77
C GLY A 181 14.71 -3.78 -12.45
N ASN A 182 13.39 -3.92 -12.49
CA ASN A 182 12.46 -2.84 -12.15
C ASN A 182 12.48 -2.56 -10.65
N THR A 183 12.84 -1.34 -10.25
CA THR A 183 13.03 -0.96 -8.85
C THR A 183 11.78 -1.16 -7.99
N THR A 184 10.59 -0.95 -8.55
CA THR A 184 9.33 -1.06 -7.82
C THR A 184 9.10 -2.49 -7.30
N ILE A 185 9.44 -3.54 -8.07
CA ILE A 185 9.26 -4.93 -7.60
C ILE A 185 10.18 -5.22 -6.40
N PHE A 186 11.40 -4.68 -6.37
CA PHE A 186 12.29 -4.86 -5.22
C PHE A 186 11.76 -4.11 -3.99
N GLU A 187 11.25 -2.88 -4.12
CA GLU A 187 10.57 -2.21 -3.00
C GLU A 187 9.38 -3.00 -2.48
N TRP A 188 8.62 -3.65 -3.37
CA TRP A 188 7.49 -4.51 -3.02
C TRP A 188 7.92 -5.72 -2.20
N LEU A 189 8.96 -6.42 -2.64
CA LEU A 189 9.49 -7.60 -1.96
C LEU A 189 10.11 -7.28 -0.58
N HIS A 190 10.56 -6.04 -0.38
CA HIS A 190 11.18 -5.56 0.86
C HIS A 190 10.27 -4.66 1.70
N SER A 191 8.96 -4.69 1.47
CA SER A 191 8.04 -3.91 2.30
C SER A 191 8.16 -4.30 3.78
N PRO A 192 8.24 -3.33 4.70
CA PRO A 192 8.37 -3.61 6.13
C PRO A 192 7.05 -4.06 6.79
N LYS A 193 5.95 -4.04 6.06
CA LYS A 193 4.63 -4.43 6.55
C LYS A 193 3.98 -5.42 5.57
N ILE A 194 3.92 -6.68 5.98
CA ILE A 194 3.36 -7.78 5.21
C ILE A 194 2.01 -8.17 5.80
N TYR A 195 0.98 -8.27 4.97
CA TYR A 195 -0.36 -8.76 5.33
C TYR A 195 -0.52 -10.26 5.08
N TYR A 196 0.08 -10.74 3.98
CA TYR A 196 0.14 -12.16 3.65
C TYR A 196 1.40 -12.48 2.86
N MET A 197 1.97 -13.64 3.09
CA MET A 197 3.11 -14.16 2.32
C MET A 197 3.07 -15.67 2.22
N ASP A 198 3.03 -16.18 1.01
CA ASP A 198 3.23 -17.60 0.73
C ASP A 198 4.68 -17.98 1.00
N LYS A 199 4.89 -19.06 1.77
CA LYS A 199 6.24 -19.46 2.24
C LYS A 199 7.12 -19.97 1.11
N GLU A 200 6.53 -20.71 0.17
CA GLU A 200 7.27 -21.29 -0.96
C GLU A 200 7.69 -20.16 -1.93
N PHE A 201 6.77 -19.26 -2.26
CA PHE A 201 7.07 -18.08 -3.05
C PHE A 201 8.18 -17.23 -2.42
N ALA A 202 8.05 -16.91 -1.13
CA ALA A 202 9.05 -16.13 -0.40
C ALA A 202 10.43 -16.76 -0.44
N SER A 203 10.52 -18.08 -0.17
CA SER A 203 11.78 -18.82 -0.21
C SER A 203 12.45 -18.79 -1.58
N ARG A 204 11.67 -18.98 -2.66
CA ARG A 204 12.20 -19.00 -4.02
C ARG A 204 12.69 -17.63 -4.48
N ILE A 205 11.92 -16.57 -4.19
CA ILE A 205 12.29 -15.21 -4.60
C ILE A 205 13.50 -14.71 -3.82
N SER A 206 13.58 -14.92 -2.51
CA SER A 206 14.71 -14.47 -1.69
C SER A 206 16.05 -15.05 -2.12
N ASN A 207 16.04 -16.25 -2.73
CA ASN A 207 17.26 -16.90 -3.20
C ASN A 207 17.82 -16.31 -4.51
N ILE A 208 17.03 -15.56 -5.26
CA ILE A 208 17.40 -15.11 -6.62
C ILE A 208 17.30 -13.60 -6.83
N GLU A 209 16.56 -12.87 -6.01
CA GLU A 209 16.23 -11.46 -6.29
C GLU A 209 17.48 -10.58 -6.44
N ALA A 210 18.54 -10.87 -5.66
CA ALA A 210 19.78 -10.09 -5.71
C ALA A 210 20.46 -10.14 -7.08
N ASP A 211 20.33 -11.25 -7.82
CA ASP A 211 20.93 -11.42 -9.14
C ASP A 211 20.29 -10.51 -10.20
N TYR A 212 19.05 -10.10 -9.96
CA TYR A 212 18.29 -9.22 -10.86
C TYR A 212 18.35 -7.75 -10.50
N PHE A 213 18.94 -7.38 -9.36
CA PHE A 213 19.04 -5.99 -8.95
C PHE A 213 20.04 -5.22 -9.80
N HIS A 214 19.61 -4.10 -10.37
CA HIS A 214 20.43 -3.23 -11.21
C HIS A 214 20.62 -1.83 -10.61
N PRO A 215 21.74 -1.55 -9.93
CA PRO A 215 21.99 -0.25 -9.29
C PRO A 215 21.75 0.94 -10.22
N VAL A 216 22.29 0.91 -11.44
CA VAL A 216 22.16 2.02 -12.39
C VAL A 216 20.69 2.23 -12.83
N LYS A 217 19.95 1.16 -13.13
CA LYS A 217 18.51 1.28 -13.46
C LYS A 217 17.71 1.85 -12.28
N SER A 218 18.03 1.43 -11.06
CA SER A 218 17.39 1.95 -9.86
C SER A 218 17.72 3.42 -9.63
N MET A 219 18.94 3.88 -9.91
CA MET A 219 19.27 5.30 -9.87
C MET A 219 18.47 6.10 -10.90
N TYR A 220 18.30 5.60 -12.13
CA TYR A 220 17.41 6.24 -13.12
C TYR A 220 15.95 6.31 -12.65
N HIS A 221 15.46 5.27 -12.00
CA HIS A 221 14.10 5.23 -11.45
C HIS A 221 13.90 6.33 -10.40
N TYR A 222 14.78 6.41 -9.39
CA TYR A 222 14.68 7.43 -8.35
C TYR A 222 14.93 8.85 -8.89
N ASN A 223 15.85 8.99 -9.84
CA ASN A 223 16.10 10.25 -10.54
C ASN A 223 14.83 10.77 -11.24
N ARG A 224 14.09 9.90 -11.92
CA ARG A 224 12.80 10.28 -12.53
C ARG A 224 11.78 10.73 -11.49
N ILE A 225 11.70 10.02 -10.36
CA ILE A 225 10.76 10.35 -9.29
C ILE A 225 11.06 11.74 -8.75
N TYR A 226 12.29 12.00 -8.34
CA TYR A 226 12.59 13.29 -7.73
C TYR A 226 12.55 14.45 -8.74
N ASN A 227 12.97 14.27 -9.99
CA ASN A 227 12.86 15.31 -11.00
C ASN A 227 11.41 15.66 -11.33
N LYS A 228 10.50 14.69 -11.39
CA LYS A 228 9.06 14.95 -11.54
C LYS A 228 8.52 15.87 -10.44
N HIS A 229 9.08 15.79 -9.24
CA HIS A 229 8.71 16.64 -8.11
C HIS A 229 9.49 17.97 -8.10
N ASN A 230 10.70 18.00 -8.69
CA ASN A 230 11.56 19.18 -8.76
C ASN A 230 11.02 20.26 -9.73
N GLU A 231 10.72 19.90 -10.97
CA GLU A 231 10.40 20.84 -12.05
C GLU A 231 9.22 21.77 -11.77
N ARG A 232 8.31 21.37 -10.91
CA ARG A 232 7.06 22.12 -10.63
C ARG A 232 7.06 22.90 -9.32
N TYR A 233 7.95 22.59 -8.36
CA TYR A 233 7.73 22.98 -6.97
C TYR A 233 8.91 23.65 -6.27
N LEU A 234 10.15 23.42 -6.70
CA LEU A 234 11.32 23.98 -6.03
C LEU A 234 11.65 25.43 -6.45
N GLN A 235 10.93 25.98 -7.41
CA GLN A 235 11.02 27.40 -7.79
C GLN A 235 10.06 28.30 -6.98
N GLN A 236 9.33 27.73 -6.01
CA GLN A 236 8.39 28.45 -5.16
C GLN A 236 8.95 28.62 -3.76
N GLU A 237 8.64 29.72 -3.11
CA GLU A 237 9.04 29.98 -1.70
C GLU A 237 8.34 29.03 -0.70
N ASN A 238 7.23 28.38 -1.12
CA ASN A 238 6.44 27.49 -0.30
C ASN A 238 6.38 26.10 -0.92
N PHE A 239 6.54 25.09 -0.10
CA PHE A 239 6.59 23.67 -0.51
C PHE A 239 5.41 22.89 0.07
N ASN A 240 4.87 21.96 -0.73
CA ASN A 240 3.97 20.95 -0.22
C ASN A 240 4.81 19.86 0.50
N VAL A 241 4.51 19.61 1.77
CA VAL A 241 5.25 18.68 2.66
C VAL A 241 5.41 17.30 2.04
N LYS A 242 4.30 16.70 1.55
CA LYS A 242 4.31 15.36 0.94
C LYS A 242 5.28 15.29 -0.24
N ARG A 243 5.23 16.29 -1.13
CA ARG A 243 6.07 16.31 -2.34
C ARG A 243 7.53 16.53 -2.03
N PHE A 244 7.84 17.32 -1.02
CA PHE A 244 9.22 17.52 -0.59
C PHE A 244 9.81 16.23 -0.01
N LEU A 245 9.07 15.47 0.80
CA LEU A 245 9.51 14.19 1.32
C LEU A 245 9.75 13.15 0.20
N TYR A 246 8.89 13.13 -0.82
CA TYR A 246 9.08 12.28 -2.01
C TYR A 246 10.35 12.66 -2.80
N TYR A 247 10.57 13.96 -2.96
CA TYR A 247 11.77 14.48 -3.60
C TYR A 247 13.03 14.08 -2.83
N LEU A 248 13.06 14.36 -1.53
CA LEU A 248 14.18 14.03 -0.65
C LEU A 248 14.47 12.53 -0.63
N ARG A 249 13.42 11.69 -0.52
CA ARG A 249 13.57 10.23 -0.56
C ARG A 249 14.24 9.77 -1.86
N GLY A 250 13.84 10.29 -2.99
CA GLY A 250 14.45 9.95 -4.29
C GLY A 250 15.93 10.32 -4.38
N VAL A 251 16.29 11.50 -3.90
CA VAL A 251 17.70 11.97 -3.88
C VAL A 251 18.56 11.11 -2.94
N LEU A 252 18.07 10.84 -1.72
CA LEU A 252 18.79 10.01 -0.75
C LEU A 252 18.91 8.55 -1.20
N ALA A 253 17.92 8.03 -1.92
CA ALA A 253 17.97 6.70 -2.53
C ALA A 253 19.10 6.59 -3.57
N CYS A 254 19.29 7.62 -4.41
CA CYS A 254 20.43 7.68 -5.32
C CYS A 254 21.77 7.66 -4.55
N ARG A 255 21.86 8.40 -3.44
CA ARG A 255 23.05 8.41 -2.56
C ARG A 255 23.34 7.05 -1.96
N TRP A 256 22.30 6.35 -1.50
CA TRP A 256 22.44 4.99 -0.98
C TRP A 256 22.96 4.03 -2.05
N ILE A 257 22.35 4.03 -3.24
CA ILE A 257 22.74 3.11 -4.32
C ILE A 257 24.17 3.38 -4.79
N GLU A 258 24.58 4.64 -4.87
CA GLU A 258 25.96 4.99 -5.19
C GLU A 258 26.95 4.36 -4.23
N LYS A 259 26.67 4.48 -2.92
CA LYS A 259 27.55 4.04 -1.84
C LYS A 259 27.54 2.51 -1.65
N ASN A 260 26.35 1.90 -1.66
CA ASN A 260 26.15 0.53 -1.22
C ASN A 260 25.91 -0.46 -2.36
N LYS A 261 25.59 0.00 -3.58
CA LYS A 261 25.25 -0.83 -4.75
C LYS A 261 24.10 -1.82 -4.49
N SER A 262 23.20 -1.48 -3.57
CA SER A 262 22.07 -2.31 -3.14
C SER A 262 20.79 -1.50 -3.13
N LEU A 263 19.64 -2.18 -2.92
CA LEU A 263 18.35 -1.54 -2.74
C LEU A 263 18.39 -0.61 -1.52
N PRO A 264 17.90 0.64 -1.63
CA PRO A 264 17.73 1.52 -0.49
C PRO A 264 16.72 0.96 0.53
N PRO A 265 16.89 1.24 1.84
CA PRO A 265 15.88 0.93 2.83
C PRO A 265 14.51 1.48 2.43
N VAL A 266 13.45 0.68 2.60
CA VAL A 266 12.08 1.12 2.33
C VAL A 266 11.65 2.15 3.38
N ARG A 267 12.00 1.93 4.65
CA ARG A 267 11.77 2.89 5.74
C ARG A 267 12.61 4.15 5.54
N PHE A 268 11.95 5.29 5.47
CA PHE A 268 12.60 6.56 5.17
C PHE A 268 13.55 7.00 6.26
N GLN A 269 13.23 6.76 7.55
CA GLN A 269 14.11 7.10 8.66
C GLN A 269 15.46 6.39 8.56
N GLU A 270 15.46 5.09 8.21
CA GLU A 270 16.69 4.32 8.03
C GLU A 270 17.58 4.92 6.92
N LEU A 271 16.93 5.39 5.84
CA LEU A 271 17.62 6.03 4.73
C LEU A 271 18.22 7.39 5.15
N VAL A 272 17.48 8.20 5.91
CA VAL A 272 17.94 9.48 6.46
C VAL A 272 19.13 9.26 7.40
N ASP A 273 19.01 8.30 8.33
CA ASP A 273 20.05 8.01 9.32
C ASP A 273 21.36 7.58 8.68
N ALA A 274 21.30 6.81 7.63
CA ALA A 274 22.48 6.30 6.94
C ALA A 274 23.10 7.31 5.95
N MET A 275 22.27 8.20 5.35
CA MET A 275 22.73 9.04 4.23
C MET A 275 22.87 10.51 4.56
N VAL A 276 22.36 10.99 5.69
CA VAL A 276 22.50 12.39 6.11
C VAL A 276 23.46 12.45 7.30
N PRO A 277 24.72 12.89 7.14
CA PRO A 277 25.70 12.91 8.22
C PRO A 277 25.51 14.08 9.19
N GLU A 278 24.97 15.21 8.71
CA GLU A 278 24.84 16.43 9.49
C GLU A 278 23.60 16.37 10.39
N LYS A 279 23.82 16.44 11.72
CA LYS A 279 22.71 16.39 12.69
C LYS A 279 21.70 17.52 12.47
N ALA A 280 22.16 18.75 12.22
CA ALA A 280 21.27 19.88 12.00
C ALA A 280 20.32 19.70 10.80
N ILE A 281 20.78 18.98 9.75
CA ILE A 281 19.94 18.65 8.60
C ILE A 281 18.95 17.52 8.95
N LYS A 282 19.38 16.51 9.73
CA LYS A 282 18.48 15.47 10.23
C LYS A 282 17.34 16.04 11.05
N ASP A 283 17.66 16.91 12.01
CA ASP A 283 16.68 17.53 12.91
C ASP A 283 15.59 18.26 12.08
N LYS A 284 16.00 18.99 11.03
CA LYS A 284 15.05 19.66 10.11
C LYS A 284 14.21 18.69 9.27
N ILE A 285 14.76 17.55 8.88
CA ILE A 285 13.99 16.50 8.17
C ILE A 285 12.96 15.90 9.12
N GLU A 286 13.32 15.65 10.38
CA GLU A 286 12.40 15.13 11.40
C GLU A 286 11.22 16.08 11.65
N GLU A 287 11.47 17.40 11.73
CA GLU A 287 10.41 18.41 11.84
C GLU A 287 9.39 18.30 10.68
N ILE A 288 9.86 18.12 9.45
CA ILE A 288 8.98 17.94 8.28
C ILE A 288 8.21 16.64 8.33
N ILE A 289 8.84 15.55 8.78
CA ILE A 289 8.17 14.26 8.98
C ILE A 289 7.05 14.38 10.02
N GLU A 290 7.29 15.06 11.13
CA GLU A 290 6.26 15.26 12.17
C GLU A 290 5.11 16.14 11.64
N MET A 291 5.39 17.21 10.89
CA MET A 291 4.35 17.99 10.21
C MET A 291 3.49 17.13 9.29
N LYS A 292 4.10 16.17 8.57
CA LYS A 292 3.36 15.24 7.72
C LYS A 292 2.46 14.32 8.56
N LYS A 293 2.97 13.77 9.66
CA LYS A 293 2.22 12.89 10.56
C LYS A 293 1.03 13.59 11.23
N GLU A 294 1.15 14.89 11.50
CA GLU A 294 0.08 15.73 12.03
C GLU A 294 -1.04 16.05 11.01
N GLY A 295 -0.93 15.56 9.78
CA GLY A 295 -1.93 15.79 8.72
C GLY A 295 -1.80 17.18 8.05
N LEU A 296 -0.66 17.84 8.19
CA LEU A 296 -0.37 19.13 7.54
C LEU A 296 0.15 18.97 6.10
N GLU A 297 -0.02 17.80 5.49
CA GLU A 297 0.53 17.44 4.18
C GLU A 297 0.05 18.30 3.02
N ALA A 298 -1.18 18.83 3.12
CA ALA A 298 -1.75 19.71 2.10
C ALA A 298 -1.28 21.16 2.23
N ASN A 299 -0.65 21.50 3.37
CA ASN A 299 -0.20 22.86 3.64
C ASN A 299 1.06 23.17 2.84
N MET A 300 1.09 24.39 2.32
CA MET A 300 2.29 24.98 1.79
C MET A 300 3.08 25.56 2.96
N ILE A 301 4.30 25.09 3.16
CA ILE A 301 5.19 25.53 4.24
C ILE A 301 6.45 26.13 3.67
N THR A 302 7.04 27.07 4.40
CA THR A 302 8.40 27.52 4.14
C THR A 302 9.37 26.51 4.75
N ILE A 303 10.19 25.89 3.91
CA ILE A 303 11.24 24.96 4.37
C ILE A 303 12.52 25.75 4.60
N ASP A 304 13.26 25.36 5.61
CA ASP A 304 14.56 25.96 5.93
C ASP A 304 15.50 25.96 4.71
N SER A 305 16.07 27.10 4.37
CA SER A 305 16.90 27.28 3.19
C SER A 305 18.14 26.38 3.17
N GLN A 306 18.74 26.08 4.33
CA GLN A 306 19.90 25.19 4.41
C GLN A 306 19.54 23.76 4.01
N LEU A 307 18.33 23.30 4.40
CA LEU A 307 17.84 21.97 3.98
C LEU A 307 17.53 21.94 2.48
N VAL A 308 16.89 22.99 1.96
CA VAL A 308 16.61 23.12 0.53
C VAL A 308 17.93 23.10 -0.27
N ASP A 309 18.90 23.93 0.10
CA ASP A 309 20.22 23.99 -0.55
C ASP A 309 20.96 22.63 -0.51
N TYR A 310 20.89 21.96 0.65
CA TYR A 310 21.50 20.64 0.82
C TYR A 310 20.92 19.61 -0.18
N VAL A 311 19.59 19.54 -0.27
CA VAL A 311 18.92 18.59 -1.15
C VAL A 311 19.14 18.95 -2.62
N HIS A 312 19.13 20.24 -2.97
CA HIS A 312 19.40 20.72 -4.33
C HIS A 312 20.80 20.34 -4.80
N LYS A 313 21.82 20.61 -4.01
CA LYS A 313 23.21 20.25 -4.35
C LYS A 313 23.38 18.76 -4.61
N LEU A 314 22.71 17.92 -3.80
CA LEU A 314 22.71 16.47 -4.01
C LEU A 314 21.98 16.09 -5.30
N ALA A 315 20.83 16.71 -5.58
CA ALA A 315 20.06 16.42 -6.79
C ALA A 315 20.82 16.84 -8.06
N GLU A 316 21.45 18.00 -8.06
CA GLU A 316 22.31 18.46 -9.18
C GLU A 316 23.47 17.47 -9.40
N TYR A 317 24.15 17.06 -8.33
CA TYR A 317 25.21 16.06 -8.41
C TYR A 317 24.73 14.75 -9.06
N TYR A 318 23.56 14.24 -8.66
CA TYR A 318 23.05 12.99 -9.22
C TYR A 318 22.46 13.17 -10.62
N ASN A 319 21.91 14.32 -10.97
CA ASN A 319 21.48 14.63 -12.33
C ASN A 319 22.65 14.58 -13.32
N ASP A 320 23.77 15.24 -12.97
CA ASP A 320 24.97 15.19 -13.77
C ASP A 320 25.54 13.76 -13.87
N LYS A 321 25.73 13.12 -12.74
CA LYS A 321 26.35 11.80 -12.64
C LYS A 321 25.58 10.71 -13.38
N ILE A 322 24.25 10.67 -13.23
CA ILE A 322 23.40 9.67 -13.89
C ILE A 322 23.44 9.83 -15.40
N GLY A 323 23.58 11.05 -15.92
CA GLY A 323 23.77 11.31 -17.36
C GLY A 323 24.96 10.57 -17.96
N HIS A 324 25.98 10.28 -17.17
CA HIS A 324 27.20 9.59 -17.59
C HIS A 324 27.15 8.05 -17.41
N TYR A 325 26.20 7.53 -16.63
CA TYR A 325 26.03 6.09 -16.47
C TYR A 325 25.46 5.45 -17.75
N ARG A 326 25.88 4.23 -18.00
CA ARG A 326 25.25 3.34 -19.01
C ARG A 326 24.82 2.08 -18.28
N PRO A 327 23.55 1.67 -18.38
CA PRO A 327 23.12 0.41 -17.85
C PRO A 327 23.88 -0.73 -18.50
N GLU A 328 24.55 -1.56 -17.72
CA GLU A 328 25.12 -2.79 -18.22
C GLU A 328 23.98 -3.70 -18.70
N GLN A 329 24.16 -4.29 -19.87
CA GLN A 329 23.26 -5.34 -20.33
C GLN A 329 23.66 -6.66 -19.65
N THR A 330 23.19 -6.86 -18.43
CA THR A 330 23.28 -8.17 -17.80
C THR A 330 22.11 -9.02 -18.27
N THR A 331 22.42 -10.07 -19.00
CA THR A 331 21.46 -11.12 -19.37
C THR A 331 21.46 -12.17 -18.25
N VAL A 332 20.72 -11.94 -17.20
CA VAL A 332 20.41 -13.01 -16.24
C VAL A 332 19.39 -13.92 -16.92
N SER A 333 19.63 -15.25 -16.89
CA SER A 333 18.69 -16.21 -17.47
C SER A 333 17.32 -16.09 -16.83
N THR A 334 16.27 -16.21 -17.63
CA THR A 334 14.88 -16.27 -17.15
C THR A 334 14.43 -17.67 -16.78
N ASP A 335 15.25 -18.71 -17.03
CA ASP A 335 14.86 -20.13 -16.80
C ASP A 335 14.43 -20.40 -15.36
N VAL A 336 15.10 -19.74 -14.38
CA VAL A 336 14.73 -19.84 -12.97
C VAL A 336 13.37 -19.19 -12.70
N LEU A 337 13.09 -18.03 -13.33
CA LEU A 337 11.80 -17.35 -13.22
C LEU A 337 10.68 -18.13 -13.85
N ASP A 338 10.93 -18.78 -14.99
CA ASP A 338 9.99 -19.65 -15.67
C ASP A 338 9.67 -20.89 -14.80
N SER A 339 10.67 -21.44 -14.12
CA SER A 339 10.48 -22.53 -13.16
C SER A 339 9.62 -22.08 -11.97
N ILE A 340 9.88 -20.89 -11.41
CA ILE A 340 9.08 -20.33 -10.32
C ILE A 340 7.62 -20.15 -10.77
N LEU A 341 7.40 -19.56 -11.94
CA LEU A 341 6.06 -19.39 -12.50
C LEU A 341 5.33 -20.73 -12.60
N PHE A 342 5.97 -21.73 -13.22
CA PHE A 342 5.40 -23.06 -13.42
C PHE A 342 5.05 -23.73 -12.08
N ASP A 343 5.97 -23.72 -11.14
CA ASP A 343 5.80 -24.36 -9.85
C ASP A 343 4.71 -23.69 -9.00
N MET A 344 4.64 -22.37 -8.99
CA MET A 344 3.58 -21.64 -8.27
C MET A 344 2.20 -21.88 -8.90
N VAL A 345 2.11 -21.88 -10.22
CA VAL A 345 0.86 -22.25 -10.92
C VAL A 345 0.46 -23.69 -10.57
N LYS A 346 1.38 -24.62 -10.49
CA LYS A 346 1.11 -26.01 -10.16
C LYS A 346 0.74 -26.22 -8.69
N LEU A 347 1.39 -25.51 -7.78
CA LEU A 347 1.18 -25.66 -6.33
C LEU A 347 -0.19 -25.18 -5.87
N HIS A 348 -0.70 -24.12 -6.48
CA HIS A 348 -1.93 -23.46 -6.09
C HIS A 348 -3.14 -23.82 -6.95
N ASN A 349 -3.09 -25.01 -7.62
CA ASN A 349 -4.15 -25.48 -8.52
C ASN A 349 -4.50 -26.97 -8.41
#